data_5fdd6b210d5cb94083312c9a3f340df2
#
_entry.id   5fdd6b210d5cb94083312c9a3f340df2
#
_cell.length_a   1.000
_cell.length_b   1.000
_cell.length_c   1.000
_cell.angle_alpha   90.00
_cell.angle_beta   90.00
_cell.angle_gamma   90.00
#
_symmetry.space_group_name_H-M   'P 1'
#
loop_
_entity.id
_entity.type
_entity.pdbx_description
1 polymer ?
#
loop_
_entity_poly.entity_id
_entity_poly.type
_entity_poly.pdbx_seq_one_letter_code
_entity_poly.pdbx_strand_id
1 'polypeptide(L)'
;MDRFVGLAAGFGRAARDCHEPGRLARLMAYARDDFPRALVHEWRSAALGHWDRHRSVADGEASEPEAGEKLLLYGTTLIGAVLTPWLFVAWQIGDGDLAVVEHDGALLRPLAPAEEDLGDETESLCGAEAWRAVRTHWAPQFDEARGPRLVVLSTDGLSKSFASADGYREFVVGLDDRLTEEGADGVRAVLPQWLRQASRYSGDDTTLVAALRPEHLALEAEEKTES
;
A
#
# COMPACT_ATOMS: atom_id res chain seq x y z
N MET A 1 -3.53 5.61 -11.31
CA MET A 1 -2.21 5.33 -10.70
C MET A 1 -1.35 6.59 -10.63
N ASP A 2 -1.06 7.26 -11.73
CA ASP A 2 -0.12 8.41 -11.79
C ASP A 2 -0.47 9.57 -10.85
N ARG A 3 -1.76 9.83 -10.63
CA ARG A 3 -2.20 10.89 -9.71
C ARG A 3 -1.90 10.58 -8.25
N PHE A 4 -2.11 9.33 -7.81
CA PHE A 4 -1.69 8.90 -6.47
C PHE A 4 -0.18 9.02 -6.30
N VAL A 5 0.59 8.52 -7.27
CA VAL A 5 2.06 8.61 -7.25
C VAL A 5 2.50 10.07 -7.17
N GLY A 6 1.83 10.97 -7.90
CA GLY A 6 2.10 12.42 -7.85
C GLY A 6 1.86 13.03 -6.47
N LEU A 7 0.73 12.71 -5.83
CA LEU A 7 0.41 13.15 -4.46
C LEU A 7 1.39 12.58 -3.43
N ALA A 8 1.66 11.27 -3.48
CA ALA A 8 2.58 10.60 -2.57
C ALA A 8 4.02 11.12 -2.71
N ALA A 9 4.48 11.36 -3.95
CA ALA A 9 5.79 11.96 -4.21
C ALA A 9 5.88 13.40 -3.71
N GLY A 10 4.80 14.18 -3.83
CA GLY A 10 4.70 15.52 -3.26
C GLY A 10 4.84 15.51 -1.75
N PHE A 11 4.11 14.61 -1.09
CA PHE A 11 4.19 14.37 0.34
C PHE A 11 5.61 13.93 0.76
N GLY A 12 6.20 12.94 0.07
CA GLY A 12 7.55 12.44 0.36
C GLY A 12 8.62 13.52 0.27
N ARG A 13 8.52 14.43 -0.72
CA ARG A 13 9.42 15.59 -0.79
C ARG A 13 9.26 16.52 0.42
N ALA A 14 8.02 16.78 0.86
CA ALA A 14 7.76 17.61 2.05
C ALA A 14 8.24 16.96 3.35
N ALA A 15 8.27 15.61 3.40
CA ALA A 15 8.68 14.83 4.55
C ALA A 15 10.20 14.59 4.62
N ARG A 16 10.94 14.74 3.52
CA ARG A 16 12.36 14.34 3.41
C ARG A 16 13.26 14.99 4.46
N ASP A 17 13.03 16.28 4.74
CA ASP A 17 13.89 17.06 5.64
C ASP A 17 13.13 17.47 6.92
N CYS A 18 12.20 16.64 7.37
CA CYS A 18 11.27 17.01 8.43
C CYS A 18 11.75 16.54 9.81
N HIS A 19 12.66 17.27 10.42
CA HIS A 19 13.17 17.01 11.77
C HIS A 19 12.47 17.80 12.88
N GLU A 20 11.76 18.88 12.51
CA GLU A 20 11.12 19.75 13.47
C GLU A 20 9.77 19.19 13.93
N PRO A 21 9.51 19.06 15.27
CA PRO A 21 8.27 18.51 15.80
C PRO A 21 6.99 19.20 15.27
N GLY A 22 7.02 20.54 15.14
CA GLY A 22 5.88 21.29 14.62
C GLY A 22 5.60 21.02 13.13
N ARG A 23 6.61 20.69 12.35
CA ARG A 23 6.46 20.32 10.95
C ARG A 23 5.94 18.88 10.81
N LEU A 24 6.45 17.95 11.63
CA LEU A 24 5.93 16.58 11.72
C LEU A 24 4.44 16.57 12.08
N ALA A 25 4.01 17.38 13.06
CA ALA A 25 2.61 17.45 13.45
C ALA A 25 1.71 17.94 12.30
N ARG A 26 2.15 18.95 11.53
CA ARG A 26 1.40 19.42 10.34
C ARG A 26 1.34 18.37 9.25
N LEU A 27 2.43 17.64 9.00
CA LEU A 27 2.46 16.57 8.03
C LEU A 27 1.57 15.40 8.46
N MET A 28 1.52 15.09 9.75
CA MET A 28 0.63 14.06 10.30
C MET A 28 -0.83 14.45 10.11
N ALA A 29 -1.21 15.68 10.42
CA ALA A 29 -2.57 16.16 10.19
C ALA A 29 -2.93 16.08 8.69
N TYR A 30 -2.04 16.56 7.82
CA TYR A 30 -2.23 16.45 6.37
C TYR A 30 -2.38 15.00 5.92
N ALA A 31 -1.53 14.08 6.39
CA ALA A 31 -1.58 12.66 6.01
C ALA A 31 -2.89 11.97 6.41
N ARG A 32 -3.49 12.37 7.54
CA ARG A 32 -4.72 11.78 8.07
C ARG A 32 -5.99 12.38 7.49
N ASP A 33 -5.98 13.69 7.25
CA ASP A 33 -7.20 14.45 6.91
C ASP A 33 -7.24 14.91 5.46
N ASP A 34 -6.20 15.62 5.00
CA ASP A 34 -6.22 16.28 3.70
C ASP A 34 -5.80 15.34 2.56
N PHE A 35 -4.82 14.47 2.79
CA PHE A 35 -4.34 13.54 1.77
C PHE A 35 -5.42 12.54 1.32
N PRO A 36 -6.21 11.90 2.22
CA PRO A 36 -7.34 11.06 1.81
C PRO A 36 -8.38 11.81 0.98
N ARG A 37 -8.70 13.04 1.36
CA ARG A 37 -9.67 13.88 0.60
C ARG A 37 -9.14 14.22 -0.78
N ALA A 38 -7.88 14.64 -0.88
CA ALA A 38 -7.23 14.94 -2.15
C ALA A 38 -7.17 13.70 -3.05
N LEU A 39 -6.84 12.54 -2.49
CA LEU A 39 -6.80 11.27 -3.19
C LEU A 39 -8.15 10.91 -3.81
N VAL A 40 -9.21 10.90 -2.99
CA VAL A 40 -10.57 10.57 -3.45
C VAL A 40 -11.05 11.58 -4.49
N HIS A 41 -10.80 12.88 -4.28
CA HIS A 41 -11.14 13.93 -5.24
C HIS A 41 -10.47 13.71 -6.60
N GLU A 42 -9.16 13.46 -6.61
CA GLU A 42 -8.38 13.21 -7.84
C GLU A 42 -8.86 11.94 -8.56
N TRP A 43 -9.15 10.88 -7.81
CA TRP A 43 -9.68 9.65 -8.39
C TRP A 43 -11.05 9.87 -9.03
N ARG A 44 -12.01 10.51 -8.31
CA ARG A 44 -13.36 10.82 -8.82
C ARG A 44 -13.29 11.66 -10.09
N SER A 45 -12.46 12.69 -10.08
CA SER A 45 -12.26 13.56 -11.26
C SER A 45 -11.71 12.77 -12.46
N ALA A 46 -10.79 11.83 -12.23
CA ALA A 46 -10.24 10.99 -13.27
C ALA A 46 -11.28 10.01 -13.83
N ALA A 47 -12.07 9.37 -12.96
CA ALA A 47 -13.10 8.40 -13.34
C ALA A 47 -14.22 9.07 -14.17
N LEU A 48 -14.75 10.20 -13.70
CA LEU A 48 -15.77 10.96 -14.42
C LEU A 48 -15.24 11.49 -15.76
N GLY A 49 -14.03 12.04 -15.78
CA GLY A 49 -13.41 12.48 -17.02
C GLY A 49 -13.10 11.32 -18.00
N HIS A 50 -12.88 10.10 -17.50
CA HIS A 50 -12.79 8.91 -18.37
C HIS A 50 -14.17 8.56 -18.92
N TRP A 51 -15.20 8.51 -18.10
CA TRP A 51 -16.57 8.28 -18.51
C TRP A 51 -16.99 9.22 -19.65
N ASP A 52 -16.82 10.54 -19.48
CA ASP A 52 -17.23 11.55 -20.45
C ASP A 52 -16.54 11.39 -21.82
N ARG A 53 -15.30 10.91 -21.83
CA ARG A 53 -14.55 10.70 -23.07
C ARG A 53 -14.91 9.39 -23.80
N HIS A 54 -15.40 8.38 -23.08
CA HIS A 54 -15.56 7.02 -23.63
C HIS A 54 -17.02 6.57 -23.72
N ARG A 55 -17.99 7.38 -23.25
CA ARG A 55 -19.39 7.06 -23.45
C ARG A 55 -19.72 7.04 -24.96
N SER A 56 -20.40 5.99 -25.39
CA SER A 56 -20.84 5.87 -26.77
C SER A 56 -22.00 6.83 -27.04
N VAL A 57 -21.98 7.53 -28.17
CA VAL A 57 -23.09 8.37 -28.65
C VAL A 57 -24.34 7.53 -28.98
N ALA A 58 -24.20 6.20 -29.05
CA ALA A 58 -25.30 5.27 -29.35
C ALA A 58 -26.31 5.11 -28.17
N ASP A 59 -25.96 5.57 -26.97
CA ASP A 59 -26.83 5.51 -25.76
C ASP A 59 -27.82 6.69 -25.67
N GLY A 60 -28.11 7.36 -26.77
CA GLY A 60 -28.79 8.66 -26.91
C GLY A 60 -30.23 8.76 -26.42
N GLU A 61 -30.86 7.72 -25.87
CA GLU A 61 -32.25 7.76 -25.36
C GLU A 61 -32.40 7.33 -23.90
N ALA A 62 -31.35 6.84 -23.24
CA ALA A 62 -31.40 6.53 -21.84
C ALA A 62 -31.09 7.78 -21.01
N SER A 63 -31.82 7.97 -19.89
CA SER A 63 -31.51 9.01 -18.91
C SER A 63 -30.03 8.90 -18.51
N GLU A 64 -29.30 10.01 -18.54
CA GLU A 64 -27.89 10.03 -18.14
C GLU A 64 -27.75 9.61 -16.68
N PRO A 65 -26.91 8.60 -16.35
CA PRO A 65 -26.75 8.15 -14.98
C PRO A 65 -26.18 9.28 -14.09
N GLU A 66 -26.57 9.30 -12.84
CA GLU A 66 -26.01 10.24 -11.88
C GLU A 66 -24.49 9.97 -11.65
N ALA A 67 -23.78 11.00 -11.16
CA ALA A 67 -22.33 10.89 -10.94
C ALA A 67 -21.95 9.71 -10.02
N GLY A 68 -22.80 9.41 -9.02
CA GLY A 68 -22.59 8.27 -8.11
C GLY A 68 -22.66 6.93 -8.83
N GLU A 69 -23.65 6.74 -9.71
CA GLU A 69 -23.82 5.52 -10.51
C GLU A 69 -22.65 5.30 -11.48
N LYS A 70 -22.18 6.39 -12.12
CA LYS A 70 -21.00 6.35 -12.97
C LYS A 70 -19.75 5.88 -12.19
N LEU A 71 -19.56 6.39 -10.97
CA LEU A 71 -18.41 6.07 -10.15
C LEU A 71 -18.40 4.61 -9.67
N LEU A 72 -19.56 4.00 -9.46
CA LEU A 72 -19.64 2.58 -9.09
C LEU A 72 -18.99 1.66 -10.12
N LEU A 73 -19.02 2.02 -11.42
CA LEU A 73 -18.37 1.26 -12.48
C LEU A 73 -16.84 1.32 -12.45
N TYR A 74 -16.27 2.23 -11.67
CA TYR A 74 -14.83 2.43 -11.49
C TYR A 74 -14.37 2.04 -10.09
N GLY A 75 -15.19 1.31 -9.32
CA GLY A 75 -14.84 0.89 -7.97
C GLY A 75 -13.45 0.27 -7.91
N THR A 76 -12.63 0.71 -6.95
CA THR A 76 -11.29 0.19 -6.74
C THR A 76 -10.84 0.40 -5.30
N THR A 77 -10.03 -0.51 -4.81
CA THR A 77 -9.28 -0.38 -3.58
C THR A 77 -7.94 0.32 -3.84
N LEU A 78 -7.25 0.74 -2.80
CA LEU A 78 -5.92 1.32 -2.91
C LEU A 78 -5.12 1.00 -1.65
N ILE A 79 -3.85 0.65 -1.86
CA ILE A 79 -2.84 0.59 -0.82
C ILE A 79 -1.58 1.28 -1.33
N GLY A 80 -0.93 2.07 -0.48
CA GLY A 80 0.28 2.78 -0.85
C GLY A 80 1.06 3.27 0.35
N ALA A 81 2.36 3.45 0.17
CA ALA A 81 3.26 3.87 1.22
C ALA A 81 4.31 4.89 0.73
N VAL A 82 4.81 5.68 1.65
CA VAL A 82 5.98 6.56 1.48
C VAL A 82 6.98 6.24 2.58
N LEU A 83 8.18 5.88 2.17
CA LEU A 83 9.33 5.71 3.05
C LEU A 83 10.32 6.83 2.82
N THR A 84 10.76 7.46 3.89
CA THR A 84 11.87 8.39 3.93
C THR A 84 12.79 8.00 5.08
N PRO A 85 14.02 8.52 5.21
CA PRO A 85 14.86 8.25 6.37
C PRO A 85 14.18 8.56 7.73
N TRP A 86 13.24 9.51 7.75
CA TRP A 86 12.64 10.04 8.98
C TRP A 86 11.16 9.71 9.16
N LEU A 87 10.52 9.10 8.16
CA LEU A 87 9.09 8.85 8.21
C LEU A 87 8.71 7.65 7.35
N PHE A 88 7.95 6.75 7.95
CA PHE A 88 7.13 5.79 7.24
C PHE A 88 5.66 6.18 7.37
N VAL A 89 4.97 6.32 6.26
CA VAL A 89 3.53 6.54 6.22
C VAL A 89 2.90 5.66 5.15
N ALA A 90 1.71 5.11 5.47
CA ALA A 90 0.95 4.31 4.52
C ALA A 90 -0.53 4.63 4.61
N TRP A 91 -1.23 4.43 3.48
CA TRP A 91 -2.67 4.61 3.35
C TRP A 91 -3.29 3.38 2.70
N GLN A 92 -4.47 3.03 3.16
CA GLN A 92 -5.23 1.91 2.61
C GLN A 92 -6.73 2.20 2.64
N ILE A 93 -7.42 1.86 1.55
CA ILE A 93 -8.85 1.67 1.48
C ILE A 93 -9.10 0.34 0.78
N GLY A 94 -9.97 -0.50 1.37
CA GLY A 94 -10.22 -1.85 0.92
C GLY A 94 -9.42 -2.90 1.69
N ASP A 95 -9.29 -4.07 1.12
CA ASP A 95 -8.93 -5.35 1.74
C ASP A 95 -7.52 -5.86 1.40
N GLY A 96 -6.69 -5.07 0.71
CA GLY A 96 -5.28 -5.40 0.50
C GLY A 96 -4.50 -5.50 1.82
N ASP A 97 -3.27 -5.97 1.74
CA ASP A 97 -2.40 -6.17 2.90
C ASP A 97 -1.18 -5.26 2.90
N LEU A 98 -0.92 -4.64 4.06
CA LEU A 98 0.34 -4.02 4.41
C LEU A 98 1.02 -4.84 5.48
N ALA A 99 2.18 -5.41 5.17
CA ALA A 99 3.04 -6.07 6.12
C ALA A 99 4.38 -5.34 6.23
N VAL A 100 4.90 -5.25 7.44
CA VAL A 100 6.15 -4.56 7.75
C VAL A 100 7.02 -5.47 8.59
N VAL A 101 8.24 -5.74 8.14
CA VAL A 101 9.26 -6.39 8.96
C VAL A 101 10.11 -5.29 9.59
N GLU A 102 10.05 -5.21 10.91
CA GLU A 102 10.81 -4.25 11.69
C GLU A 102 12.30 -4.63 11.77
N HIS A 103 13.11 -3.73 12.28
CA HIS A 103 14.55 -3.95 12.44
C HIS A 103 14.89 -5.21 13.26
N ASP A 104 14.12 -5.53 14.30
CA ASP A 104 14.27 -6.70 15.15
C ASP A 104 13.67 -8.00 14.59
N GLY A 105 13.17 -7.96 13.34
CA GLY A 105 12.52 -9.09 12.68
C GLY A 105 11.04 -9.26 13.06
N ALA A 106 10.48 -8.41 13.91
CA ALA A 106 9.05 -8.46 14.24
C ALA A 106 8.21 -8.11 13.00
N LEU A 107 7.16 -8.90 12.73
CA LEU A 107 6.23 -8.62 11.65
C LEU A 107 4.99 -7.92 12.18
N LEU A 108 4.69 -6.76 11.61
CA LEU A 108 3.51 -5.95 11.90
C LEU A 108 2.58 -5.88 10.69
N ARG A 109 1.28 -5.74 10.94
CA ARG A 109 0.25 -5.42 9.94
C ARG A 109 -0.51 -4.17 10.41
N PRO A 110 0.08 -2.98 10.26
CA PRO A 110 -0.38 -1.77 10.94
C PRO A 110 -1.70 -1.21 10.41
N LEU A 111 -2.17 -1.66 9.26
CA LEU A 111 -3.45 -1.26 8.64
C LEU A 111 -4.47 -2.41 8.59
N ALA A 112 -4.18 -3.55 9.24
CA ALA A 112 -5.18 -4.61 9.36
C ALA A 112 -6.44 -4.06 10.06
N PRO A 113 -7.66 -4.40 9.56
CA PRO A 113 -8.89 -4.01 10.25
C PRO A 113 -8.92 -4.60 11.65
N ALA A 114 -9.53 -3.90 12.60
CA ALA A 114 -9.83 -4.49 13.90
C ALA A 114 -10.82 -5.66 13.71
N GLU A 115 -10.74 -6.69 14.58
CA GLU A 115 -11.65 -7.85 14.48
C GLU A 115 -13.13 -7.46 14.50
N GLU A 116 -13.46 -6.33 15.12
CA GLU A 116 -14.82 -5.78 15.20
C GLU A 116 -15.29 -5.07 13.92
N ASP A 117 -14.37 -4.71 13.03
CA ASP A 117 -14.63 -3.96 11.78
C ASP A 117 -14.75 -4.87 10.54
N LEU A 118 -14.84 -6.18 10.72
CA LEU A 118 -15.00 -7.14 9.63
C LEU A 118 -16.45 -7.09 9.10
N GLY A 119 -16.76 -6.04 8.31
CA GLY A 119 -17.98 -5.96 7.52
C GLY A 119 -17.89 -6.81 6.24
N ASP A 120 -19.05 -7.20 5.71
CA ASP A 120 -19.15 -8.00 4.48
C ASP A 120 -18.84 -7.19 3.20
N GLU A 121 -18.72 -5.86 3.27
CA GLU A 121 -18.49 -4.99 2.12
C GLU A 121 -17.07 -4.44 2.09
N THR A 122 -16.37 -4.68 0.99
CA THR A 122 -15.05 -4.07 0.75
C THR A 122 -15.20 -2.58 0.47
N GLU A 123 -14.57 -1.76 1.29
CA GLU A 123 -14.52 -0.31 1.10
C GLU A 123 -13.80 0.04 -0.21
N SER A 124 -14.36 1.00 -0.95
CA SER A 124 -13.85 1.40 -2.27
C SER A 124 -13.85 2.91 -2.45
N LEU A 125 -12.96 3.41 -3.32
CA LEU A 125 -12.88 4.82 -3.68
C LEU A 125 -14.16 5.38 -4.32
N CYS A 126 -15.07 4.53 -4.82
CA CYS A 126 -16.37 4.96 -5.36
C CYS A 126 -17.37 5.40 -4.28
N GLY A 127 -17.18 5.01 -3.03
CA GLY A 127 -18.05 5.37 -1.90
C GLY A 127 -18.25 6.88 -1.75
N ALA A 128 -19.40 7.31 -1.30
CA ALA A 128 -19.76 8.74 -1.17
C ALA A 128 -18.77 9.51 -0.25
N GLU A 129 -18.37 8.90 0.85
CA GLU A 129 -17.41 9.44 1.82
C GLU A 129 -16.17 8.57 1.94
N ALA A 130 -15.71 8.00 0.82
CA ALA A 130 -14.57 7.08 0.76
C ALA A 130 -13.31 7.57 1.49
N TRP A 131 -13.10 8.90 1.56
CA TRP A 131 -11.97 9.48 2.27
C TRP A 131 -11.98 9.19 3.78
N ARG A 132 -13.15 8.91 4.39
CA ARG A 132 -13.28 8.55 5.81
C ARG A 132 -12.86 7.10 6.07
N ALA A 133 -12.99 6.26 5.05
CA ALA A 133 -12.62 4.86 5.10
C ALA A 133 -11.12 4.63 4.85
N VAL A 134 -10.37 5.67 4.45
CA VAL A 134 -8.92 5.56 4.28
C VAL A 134 -8.24 5.43 5.63
N ARG A 135 -7.72 4.26 5.92
CA ARG A 135 -6.87 3.99 7.09
C ARG A 135 -5.47 4.56 6.83
N THR A 136 -4.89 5.19 7.85
CA THR A 136 -3.56 5.82 7.74
C THR A 136 -2.65 5.30 8.84
N HIS A 137 -1.51 4.74 8.46
CA HIS A 137 -0.41 4.45 9.37
C HIS A 137 0.59 5.60 9.33
N TRP A 138 1.06 6.01 10.51
CA TRP A 138 2.02 7.10 10.69
C TRP A 138 3.10 6.70 11.69
N ALA A 139 4.33 6.54 11.24
CA ALA A 139 5.46 6.14 12.06
C ALA A 139 6.69 7.04 11.78
N PRO A 140 6.92 8.09 12.60
CA PRO A 140 8.15 8.87 12.51
C PRO A 140 9.34 8.02 12.95
N GLN A 141 10.43 8.13 12.22
CA GLN A 141 11.67 7.42 12.46
C GLN A 141 12.66 8.42 13.12
N PHE A 142 12.96 8.24 14.39
CA PHE A 142 13.91 9.09 15.11
C PHE A 142 15.33 8.49 15.14
N ASP A 143 15.46 7.24 14.75
CA ASP A 143 16.70 6.52 14.58
C ASP A 143 16.64 5.81 13.23
N GLU A 144 17.51 6.20 12.33
CA GLU A 144 17.53 5.67 10.95
C GLU A 144 17.85 4.16 10.96
N ALA A 145 18.66 3.68 11.90
CA ALA A 145 18.99 2.27 12.05
C ALA A 145 17.80 1.41 12.51
N ARG A 146 16.74 2.00 13.07
CA ARG A 146 15.57 1.29 13.62
C ARG A 146 14.32 1.36 12.77
N GLY A 147 14.41 1.86 11.54
CA GLY A 147 13.26 1.86 10.63
C GLY A 147 12.91 0.46 10.10
N PRO A 148 11.76 0.31 9.44
CA PRO A 148 11.35 -0.96 8.87
C PRO A 148 12.38 -1.49 7.87
N ARG A 149 12.74 -2.77 7.99
CA ARG A 149 13.65 -3.46 7.06
C ARG A 149 12.98 -3.70 5.71
N LEU A 150 11.77 -4.25 5.77
CA LEU A 150 10.98 -4.60 4.60
C LEU A 150 9.54 -4.07 4.75
N VAL A 151 9.01 -3.46 3.72
CA VAL A 151 7.60 -3.10 3.60
C VAL A 151 7.02 -3.84 2.41
N VAL A 152 5.96 -4.61 2.63
CA VAL A 152 5.27 -5.39 1.61
C VAL A 152 3.83 -4.87 1.48
N LEU A 153 3.44 -4.52 0.26
CA LEU A 153 2.07 -4.21 -0.12
C LEU A 153 1.59 -5.31 -1.04
N SER A 154 0.41 -5.85 -0.80
CA SER A 154 -0.18 -6.85 -1.69
C SER A 154 -1.69 -6.71 -1.83
N THR A 155 -2.24 -7.23 -2.93
CA THR A 155 -3.66 -7.52 -3.03
C THR A 155 -4.02 -8.68 -2.10
N ASP A 156 -5.26 -8.77 -1.68
CA ASP A 156 -5.80 -9.81 -0.80
C ASP A 156 -5.68 -11.23 -1.38
N GLY A 157 -5.62 -11.36 -2.71
CA GLY A 157 -5.36 -12.64 -3.39
C GLY A 157 -4.05 -13.30 -2.93
N LEU A 158 -3.07 -12.54 -2.42
CA LEU A 158 -1.87 -13.11 -1.83
C LEU A 158 -2.16 -13.73 -0.47
N SER A 159 -2.72 -12.98 0.48
CA SER A 159 -2.98 -13.49 1.84
C SER A 159 -4.02 -14.61 1.83
N LYS A 160 -5.05 -14.52 0.99
CA LYS A 160 -6.06 -15.56 0.78
C LYS A 160 -5.49 -16.88 0.20
N SER A 161 -4.30 -16.86 -0.39
CA SER A 161 -3.65 -18.06 -0.90
C SER A 161 -3.08 -18.97 0.19
N PHE A 162 -2.98 -18.49 1.42
CA PHE A 162 -2.50 -19.24 2.58
C PHE A 162 -3.66 -19.80 3.41
N ALA A 163 -3.47 -20.99 4.00
CA ALA A 163 -4.49 -21.62 4.83
C ALA A 163 -4.72 -20.89 6.17
N SER A 164 -3.78 -20.05 6.59
CA SER A 164 -3.85 -19.31 7.85
C SER A 164 -3.07 -18.00 7.78
N ALA A 165 -3.34 -17.10 8.72
CA ALA A 165 -2.57 -15.87 8.89
C ALA A 165 -1.07 -16.15 9.17
N ASP A 166 -0.76 -17.25 9.85
CA ASP A 166 0.62 -17.65 10.12
C ASP A 166 1.37 -18.03 8.84
N GLY A 167 0.72 -18.74 7.90
CA GLY A 167 1.33 -19.02 6.60
C GLY A 167 1.68 -17.76 5.80
N TYR A 168 0.83 -16.74 5.84
CA TYR A 168 1.16 -15.44 5.25
C TYR A 168 2.33 -14.76 5.97
N ARG A 169 2.38 -14.84 7.32
CA ARG A 169 3.52 -14.31 8.11
C ARG A 169 4.83 -14.98 7.72
N GLU A 170 4.83 -16.32 7.67
CA GLU A 170 6.00 -17.11 7.26
C GLU A 170 6.47 -16.74 5.85
N PHE A 171 5.55 -16.50 4.92
CA PHE A 171 5.88 -16.03 3.58
C PHE A 171 6.59 -14.68 3.59
N VAL A 172 6.07 -13.69 4.35
CA VAL A 172 6.67 -12.34 4.41
C VAL A 172 8.04 -12.37 5.07
N VAL A 173 8.21 -13.13 6.17
CA VAL A 173 9.52 -13.31 6.83
C VAL A 173 10.50 -14.03 5.89
N GLY A 174 10.07 -15.12 5.23
CA GLY A 174 10.91 -15.82 4.26
C GLY A 174 11.24 -14.98 3.02
N LEU A 175 10.42 -13.99 2.66
CA LEU A 175 10.73 -13.00 1.62
C LEU A 175 11.86 -12.06 2.08
N ASP A 176 11.83 -11.60 3.33
CA ASP A 176 12.88 -10.77 3.93
C ASP A 176 14.22 -11.52 3.98
N ASP A 177 14.21 -12.77 4.47
CA ASP A 177 15.39 -13.63 4.48
C ASP A 177 16.00 -13.80 3.09
N ARG A 178 15.18 -14.11 2.09
CA ARG A 178 15.66 -14.28 0.71
C ARG A 178 16.16 -12.98 0.07
N LEU A 179 15.51 -11.85 0.35
CA LEU A 179 15.99 -10.55 -0.12
C LEU A 179 17.38 -10.24 0.46
N THR A 180 17.62 -10.65 1.69
CA THR A 180 18.91 -10.52 2.37
C THR A 180 19.96 -11.48 1.80
N GLU A 181 19.61 -12.74 1.54
CA GLU A 181 20.53 -13.78 1.08
C GLU A 181 20.86 -13.70 -0.42
N GLU A 182 19.81 -13.55 -1.23
CA GLU A 182 19.87 -13.65 -2.70
C GLU A 182 19.83 -12.27 -3.40
N GLY A 183 19.46 -11.22 -2.63
CA GLY A 183 19.26 -9.87 -3.17
C GLY A 183 17.97 -9.71 -3.97
N ALA A 184 17.69 -8.48 -4.38
CA ALA A 184 16.47 -8.14 -5.12
C ALA A 184 16.36 -8.85 -6.48
N ASP A 185 17.48 -9.10 -7.16
CA ASP A 185 17.48 -9.75 -8.47
C ASP A 185 17.17 -11.25 -8.36
N GLY A 186 17.70 -11.93 -7.34
CA GLY A 186 17.38 -13.33 -7.06
C GLY A 186 15.89 -13.53 -6.78
N VAL A 187 15.31 -12.71 -5.90
CA VAL A 187 13.88 -12.75 -5.60
C VAL A 187 13.04 -12.39 -6.83
N ARG A 188 13.41 -11.36 -7.60
CA ARG A 188 12.70 -10.96 -8.82
C ARG A 188 12.59 -12.08 -9.84
N ALA A 189 13.60 -12.94 -9.95
CA ALA A 189 13.61 -14.06 -10.87
C ALA A 189 12.54 -15.12 -10.54
N VAL A 190 12.24 -15.35 -9.26
CA VAL A 190 11.32 -16.40 -8.80
C VAL A 190 9.92 -15.87 -8.44
N LEU A 191 9.80 -14.59 -8.10
CA LEU A 191 8.57 -13.97 -7.66
C LEU A 191 7.37 -14.20 -8.61
N PRO A 192 7.50 -14.11 -9.96
CA PRO A 192 6.37 -14.38 -10.85
C PRO A 192 5.83 -15.81 -10.75
N GLN A 193 6.66 -16.78 -10.39
CA GLN A 193 6.21 -18.15 -10.17
C GLN A 193 5.40 -18.25 -8.87
N TRP A 194 5.86 -17.64 -7.80
CA TRP A 194 5.15 -17.63 -6.51
C TRP A 194 3.78 -16.95 -6.63
N LEU A 195 3.72 -15.79 -7.28
CA LEU A 195 2.46 -15.07 -7.48
C LEU A 195 1.47 -15.86 -8.34
N ARG A 196 1.94 -16.53 -9.41
CA ARG A 196 1.08 -17.44 -10.20
C ARG A 196 0.56 -18.63 -9.37
N GLN A 197 1.35 -19.13 -8.45
CA GLN A 197 0.91 -20.21 -7.56
C GLN A 197 -0.11 -19.67 -6.56
N ALA A 198 0.13 -18.52 -5.94
CA ALA A 198 -0.81 -17.88 -5.02
C ALA A 198 -2.17 -17.62 -5.69
N SER A 199 -2.17 -17.02 -6.89
CA SER A 199 -3.39 -16.77 -7.67
C SER A 199 -4.18 -18.04 -8.00
N ARG A 200 -3.50 -19.16 -8.24
CA ARG A 200 -4.18 -20.46 -8.43
C ARG A 200 -4.85 -20.99 -7.18
N TYR A 201 -4.27 -20.73 -5.99
CA TYR A 201 -4.83 -21.19 -4.72
C TYR A 201 -5.95 -20.29 -4.23
N SER A 202 -5.80 -18.98 -4.33
CA SER A 202 -6.84 -18.02 -3.93
C SER A 202 -7.98 -17.93 -4.94
N GLY A 203 -7.72 -18.25 -6.22
CA GLY A 203 -8.67 -18.01 -7.32
C GLY A 203 -8.79 -16.52 -7.70
N ASP A 204 -7.86 -15.68 -7.26
CA ASP A 204 -7.89 -14.22 -7.41
C ASP A 204 -6.57 -13.68 -7.97
N ASP A 205 -6.60 -12.45 -8.48
CA ASP A 205 -5.44 -11.75 -8.99
C ASP A 205 -4.50 -11.37 -7.83
N THR A 206 -3.21 -11.66 -8.02
CA THR A 206 -2.21 -11.45 -6.99
C THR A 206 -1.13 -10.48 -7.46
N THR A 207 -0.98 -9.40 -6.71
CA THR A 207 0.07 -8.40 -6.93
C THR A 207 0.85 -8.18 -5.63
N LEU A 208 2.16 -7.97 -5.75
CA LEU A 208 3.04 -7.66 -4.62
C LEU A 208 4.03 -6.57 -4.99
N VAL A 209 4.22 -5.64 -4.07
CA VAL A 209 5.30 -4.65 -4.08
C VAL A 209 6.10 -4.80 -2.80
N ALA A 210 7.40 -4.94 -2.90
CA ALA A 210 8.32 -4.98 -1.76
C ALA A 210 9.29 -3.80 -1.83
N ALA A 211 9.46 -3.10 -0.71
CA ALA A 211 10.44 -2.04 -0.54
C ALA A 211 11.39 -2.42 0.61
N LEU A 212 12.65 -2.65 0.25
CA LEU A 212 13.71 -3.03 1.17
C LEU A 212 14.59 -1.79 1.45
N ARG A 213 15.03 -1.61 2.69
CA ARG A 213 16.02 -0.59 3.04
C ARG A 213 17.43 -1.06 2.67
N PRO A 214 18.17 -0.30 1.84
CA PRO A 214 19.50 -0.73 1.36
C PRO A 214 20.55 -0.88 2.47
N GLU A 215 20.44 -0.12 3.56
CA GLU A 215 21.39 -0.11 4.66
C GLU A 215 21.44 -1.45 5.42
N HIS A 216 20.33 -2.19 5.47
CA HIS A 216 20.33 -3.52 6.08
C HIS A 216 21.11 -4.55 5.27
N LEU A 217 21.20 -4.38 3.96
CA LEU A 217 22.04 -5.23 3.09
C LEU A 217 23.55 -4.98 3.32
N ALA A 218 23.93 -3.75 3.69
CA ALA A 218 25.33 -3.38 3.90
C ALA A 218 25.88 -3.87 5.24
N LEU A 219 25.10 -3.75 6.32
CA LEU A 219 25.50 -4.14 7.67
C LEU A 219 25.73 -5.67 7.77
N GLU A 220 24.86 -6.48 7.19
CA GLU A 220 25.02 -7.95 7.20
C GLU A 220 26.16 -8.43 6.30
N ALA A 221 26.51 -7.68 5.25
CA ALA A 221 27.67 -7.99 4.41
C ALA A 221 28.99 -7.76 5.17
N GLU A 222 29.06 -6.77 6.07
CA GLU A 222 30.21 -6.51 6.93
C GLU A 222 30.36 -7.57 8.02
N GLU A 223 29.29 -7.99 8.70
CA GLU A 223 29.32 -9.05 9.70
C GLU A 223 29.74 -10.42 9.14
N LYS A 224 29.31 -10.75 7.92
CA LYS A 224 29.73 -12.00 7.23
C LYS A 224 31.19 -12.00 6.77
N THR A 225 31.81 -10.83 6.68
CA THR A 225 33.23 -10.71 6.26
C THR A 225 34.19 -10.79 7.46
N GLU A 226 33.68 -10.56 8.70
CA GLU A 226 34.47 -10.62 9.94
C GLU A 226 34.37 -11.99 10.67
N SER A 227 33.59 -12.94 10.17
CA SER A 227 33.42 -14.30 10.70
C SER A 227 34.12 -15.34 9.86
#